data_1275202e4944b947daf870b027ef0356
#
_entry.id   1275202e4944b947daf870b027ef0356
#
_cell.length_a   1.000
_cell.length_b   1.000
_cell.length_c   1.000
_cell.angle_alpha   90.00
_cell.angle_beta   90.00
_cell.angle_gamma   90.00
#
_symmetry.space_group_name_H-M   'P 1'
#
loop_
_entity.id
_entity.type
_entity.pdbx_description
1 polymer ?
#
loop_
_entity_poly.entity_id
_entity_poly.type
_entity_poly.pdbx_seq_one_letter_code
_entity_poly.pdbx_strand_id
1 'polypeptide(L)'
;MSLQEEIIQQLGVKPSIDPQEEIRRSVDFLKRYLKKHPFLKTFVLGISGGQDSTLAGRLAQLAMEEMRSETGDASYQFIAVRLPYGVQTDEEDAQKALTFIQPDVSLVVNIKESVDAMERAVEATGTDISDFNK
;
A
#
# COMPACT_ATOMS: atom_id res chain seq x y z
N MET A 1 0.58 -32.26 13.14
CA MET A 1 0.85 -30.97 12.51
C MET A 1 -0.42 -30.15 12.49
N SER A 2 -0.28 -28.85 12.63
CA SER A 2 -1.40 -27.95 12.47
C SER A 2 -1.79 -27.85 11.00
N LEU A 3 -3.01 -27.40 10.73
CA LEU A 3 -3.47 -27.16 9.36
C LEU A 3 -2.56 -26.14 8.64
N GLN A 4 -2.11 -25.13 9.36
CA GLN A 4 -1.21 -24.13 8.81
C GLN A 4 0.12 -24.74 8.35
N GLU A 5 0.69 -25.64 9.16
CA GLU A 5 1.93 -26.32 8.82
C GLU A 5 1.77 -27.22 7.60
N GLU A 6 0.64 -27.91 7.47
CA GLU A 6 0.34 -28.74 6.31
C GLU A 6 0.24 -27.89 5.04
N ILE A 7 -0.43 -26.75 5.10
CA ILE A 7 -0.54 -25.84 3.97
C ILE A 7 0.83 -25.30 3.55
N ILE A 8 1.66 -24.93 4.51
CA ILE A 8 3.02 -24.45 4.25
C ILE A 8 3.83 -25.51 3.51
N GLN A 9 3.76 -26.76 3.96
CA GLN A 9 4.48 -27.86 3.32
C GLN A 9 3.98 -28.14 1.91
N GLN A 10 2.67 -28.13 1.70
CA GLN A 10 2.09 -28.39 0.38
C GLN A 10 2.45 -27.30 -0.63
N LEU A 11 2.53 -26.05 -0.19
CA LEU A 11 2.86 -24.91 -1.06
C LEU A 11 4.37 -24.75 -1.27
N GLY A 12 5.18 -25.51 -0.54
CA GLY A 12 6.64 -25.41 -0.65
C GLY A 12 7.23 -24.12 -0.12
N VAL A 13 6.48 -23.41 0.75
CA VAL A 13 6.96 -22.19 1.38
C VAL A 13 7.69 -22.53 2.69
N LYS A 14 8.45 -21.59 3.22
CA LYS A 14 9.20 -21.76 4.45
C LYS A 14 8.26 -22.05 5.62
N PRO A 15 8.54 -23.06 6.45
CA PRO A 15 7.70 -23.37 7.61
C PRO A 15 7.77 -22.32 8.72
N SER A 16 8.85 -21.53 8.76
CA SER A 16 9.00 -20.41 9.67
C SER A 16 9.65 -19.24 8.95
N ILE A 17 9.29 -18.04 9.37
CA ILE A 17 9.79 -16.79 8.78
C ILE A 17 10.46 -15.99 9.90
N ASP A 18 11.67 -15.52 9.67
CA ASP A 18 12.29 -14.50 10.52
C ASP A 18 11.74 -13.15 10.04
N PRO A 19 10.89 -12.47 10.85
CA PRO A 19 10.30 -11.20 10.43
C PRO A 19 11.33 -10.14 10.09
N GLN A 20 12.43 -10.07 10.83
CA GLN A 20 13.48 -9.09 10.59
C GLN A 20 14.15 -9.32 9.22
N GLU A 21 14.44 -10.57 8.91
CA GLU A 21 15.05 -10.94 7.63
C GLU A 21 14.12 -10.65 6.45
N GLU A 22 12.83 -10.95 6.58
CA GLU A 22 11.86 -10.69 5.52
C GLU A 22 11.65 -9.19 5.29
N ILE A 23 11.60 -8.40 6.36
CA ILE A 23 11.54 -6.94 6.26
C ILE A 23 12.79 -6.43 5.54
N ARG A 24 13.97 -6.88 5.93
CA ARG A 24 15.22 -6.46 5.31
C ARG A 24 15.25 -6.81 3.82
N ARG A 25 14.82 -8.01 3.48
CA ARG A 25 14.76 -8.46 2.08
C ARG A 25 13.83 -7.59 1.24
N SER A 26 12.65 -7.27 1.77
CA SER A 26 11.65 -6.44 1.07
C SER A 26 12.15 -5.00 0.87
N VAL A 27 12.71 -4.41 1.91
CA VAL A 27 13.27 -3.05 1.83
C VAL A 27 14.44 -3.01 0.83
N ASP A 28 15.34 -3.99 0.89
CA ASP A 28 16.46 -4.06 -0.04
C ASP A 28 16.02 -4.24 -1.49
N PHE A 29 14.95 -5.01 -1.73
CA PHE A 29 14.36 -5.16 -3.06
C PHE A 29 13.87 -3.81 -3.59
N LEU A 30 13.14 -3.05 -2.79
CA LEU A 30 12.65 -1.73 -3.19
C LEU A 30 13.79 -0.76 -3.47
N LYS A 31 14.83 -0.80 -2.64
CA LYS A 31 16.02 0.03 -2.85
C LYS A 31 16.75 -0.32 -4.14
N ARG A 32 16.91 -1.61 -4.44
CA ARG A 32 17.50 -2.06 -5.70
C ARG A 32 16.71 -1.59 -6.90
N TYR A 33 15.39 -1.65 -6.81
CA TYR A 33 14.50 -1.16 -7.87
C TYR A 33 14.72 0.32 -8.14
N LEU A 34 14.81 1.13 -7.09
CA LEU A 34 15.06 2.57 -7.21
C LEU A 34 16.44 2.85 -7.79
N LYS A 35 17.45 2.10 -7.39
CA LYS A 35 18.82 2.25 -7.91
C LYS A 35 18.88 1.91 -9.39
N LYS A 36 18.09 0.92 -9.82
CA LYS A 36 18.03 0.50 -11.23
C LYS A 36 17.27 1.53 -12.09
N HIS A 37 16.41 2.34 -11.49
CA HIS A 37 15.62 3.34 -12.18
C HIS A 37 15.89 4.73 -11.57
N PRO A 38 17.07 5.32 -11.83
CA PRO A 38 17.52 6.52 -11.11
C PRO A 38 16.66 7.77 -11.33
N PHE A 39 15.78 7.77 -12.32
CA PHE A 39 14.82 8.86 -12.53
C PHE A 39 13.59 8.76 -11.61
N LEU A 40 13.38 7.62 -10.94
CA LEU A 40 12.27 7.43 -10.00
C LEU A 40 12.72 7.80 -8.60
N LYS A 41 12.02 8.73 -7.98
CA LYS A 41 12.33 9.23 -6.64
C LYS A 41 11.16 9.11 -5.67
N THR A 42 10.01 8.63 -6.13
CA THR A 42 8.79 8.62 -5.33
C THR A 42 8.07 7.29 -5.49
N PHE A 43 7.64 6.72 -4.36
CA PHE A 43 6.63 5.67 -4.34
C PHE A 43 5.30 6.27 -3.92
N VAL A 44 4.23 5.83 -4.56
CA VAL A 44 2.87 6.24 -4.23
C VAL A 44 2.04 4.97 -4.00
N LEU A 45 1.31 4.92 -2.90
CA LEU A 45 0.49 3.75 -2.58
C LEU A 45 -0.84 4.20 -1.99
N GLY A 46 -1.92 3.60 -2.48
CA GLY A 46 -3.23 3.77 -1.89
C GLY A 46 -3.33 2.98 -0.59
N ILE A 47 -3.77 3.63 0.48
CA ILE A 47 -3.89 3.02 1.80
C ILE A 47 -5.36 2.81 2.12
N SER A 48 -5.77 1.54 2.16
CA SER A 48 -7.14 1.14 2.46
C SER A 48 -7.46 1.03 3.95
N GLY A 49 -6.42 0.89 4.77
CA GLY A 49 -6.54 0.56 6.20
C GLY A 49 -6.42 -0.94 6.47
N GLY A 50 -6.33 -1.77 5.43
CA GLY A 50 -6.09 -3.21 5.57
C GLY A 50 -4.63 -3.52 5.90
N GLN A 51 -4.37 -4.76 6.34
CA GLN A 51 -3.04 -5.19 6.76
C GLN A 51 -2.02 -5.14 5.62
N ASP A 52 -2.40 -5.55 4.42
CA ASP A 52 -1.47 -5.64 3.29
C ASP A 52 -0.98 -4.27 2.86
N SER A 53 -1.89 -3.31 2.71
CA SER A 53 -1.51 -1.96 2.31
C SER A 53 -0.72 -1.25 3.42
N THR A 54 -1.04 -1.52 4.68
CA THR A 54 -0.35 -0.95 5.83
C THR A 54 1.09 -1.44 5.89
N LEU A 55 1.30 -2.74 5.73
CA LEU A 55 2.64 -3.33 5.72
C LEU A 55 3.44 -2.83 4.51
N ALA A 56 2.85 -2.88 3.32
CA ALA A 56 3.52 -2.41 2.11
C ALA A 56 3.91 -0.93 2.22
N GLY A 57 3.03 -0.11 2.79
CA GLY A 57 3.33 1.30 3.02
C GLY A 57 4.51 1.52 3.97
N ARG A 58 4.57 0.75 5.06
CA ARG A 58 5.69 0.86 6.00
C ARG A 58 7.01 0.44 5.36
N LEU A 59 7.00 -0.64 4.58
CA LEU A 59 8.21 -1.10 3.87
C LEU A 59 8.69 -0.05 2.85
N ALA A 60 7.76 0.55 2.12
CA ALA A 60 8.09 1.61 1.16
C ALA A 60 8.68 2.83 1.85
N GLN A 61 8.11 3.24 2.99
CA GLN A 61 8.63 4.37 3.77
C GLN A 61 10.04 4.09 4.27
N LEU A 62 10.29 2.90 4.81
CA LEU A 62 11.62 2.51 5.26
C LEU A 62 12.64 2.54 4.12
N ALA A 63 12.26 2.05 2.94
CA ALA A 63 13.13 2.05 1.77
C ALA A 63 13.52 3.49 1.39
N MET A 64 12.56 4.41 1.40
CA MET A 64 12.84 5.82 1.08
C MET A 64 13.70 6.50 2.11
N GLU A 65 13.49 6.23 3.41
CA GLU A 65 14.33 6.76 4.48
C GLU A 65 15.79 6.30 4.30
N GLU A 66 15.98 5.02 3.98
CA GLU A 66 17.33 4.49 3.76
C GLU A 66 17.97 5.06 2.50
N MET A 67 17.20 5.22 1.41
CA MET A 67 17.72 5.84 0.19
C MET A 67 18.16 7.27 0.44
N ARG A 68 17.39 8.05 1.20
CA ARG A 68 17.80 9.41 1.58
C ARG A 68 19.10 9.41 2.38
N SER A 69 19.22 8.49 3.32
CA SER A 69 20.40 8.39 4.18
C SER A 69 21.65 7.98 3.39
N GLU A 70 21.49 7.02 2.47
CA GLU A 70 22.63 6.49 1.68
C GLU A 70 23.08 7.45 0.58
N THR A 71 22.15 8.14 -0.06
CA THR A 71 22.45 8.99 -1.22
C THR A 71 22.59 10.47 -0.87
N GLY A 72 22.03 10.90 0.26
CA GLY A 72 21.94 12.31 0.60
C GLY A 72 20.90 13.07 -0.22
N ASP A 73 20.08 12.39 -1.01
CA ASP A 73 19.07 12.99 -1.88
C ASP A 73 17.71 13.02 -1.18
N ALA A 74 17.28 14.21 -0.79
CA ALA A 74 16.02 14.40 -0.07
C ALA A 74 14.77 14.24 -0.95
N SER A 75 14.93 14.09 -2.25
CA SER A 75 13.78 13.90 -3.14
C SER A 75 13.17 12.48 -3.10
N TYR A 76 13.87 11.51 -2.50
CA TYR A 76 13.29 10.19 -2.25
C TYR A 76 12.18 10.31 -1.21
N GLN A 77 10.94 10.04 -1.61
CA GLN A 77 9.76 10.22 -0.75
C GLN A 77 8.74 9.10 -0.97
N PHE A 78 8.03 8.76 0.10
CA PHE A 78 6.85 7.92 0.03
C PHE A 78 5.59 8.76 0.25
N ILE A 79 4.62 8.59 -0.66
CA ILE A 79 3.33 9.28 -0.59
C ILE A 79 2.24 8.25 -0.36
N ALA A 80 1.56 8.35 0.77
CA ALA A 80 0.38 7.55 1.07
C ALA A 80 -0.86 8.31 0.62
N VAL A 81 -1.70 7.68 -0.19
CA VAL A 81 -2.92 8.29 -0.70
C VAL A 81 -4.12 7.54 -0.16
N ARG A 82 -5.05 8.26 0.43
CA ARG A 82 -6.35 7.72 0.81
C ARG A 82 -7.38 8.15 -0.24
N LEU A 83 -8.20 7.20 -0.67
CA LEU A 83 -9.20 7.40 -1.71
C LEU A 83 -10.60 7.08 -1.19
N PRO A 84 -11.13 7.83 -0.19
CA PRO A 84 -12.44 7.55 0.36
C PRO A 84 -13.55 7.84 -0.64
N TYR A 85 -14.61 7.03 -0.59
CA TYR A 85 -15.86 7.29 -1.29
C TYR A 85 -16.82 7.95 -0.32
N GLY A 86 -16.90 9.29 -0.35
CA GLY A 86 -17.72 10.05 0.60
C GLY A 86 -17.23 9.91 2.04
N VAL A 87 -18.13 9.61 2.96
CA VAL A 87 -17.81 9.31 4.35
C VAL A 87 -17.78 7.81 4.53
N GLN A 88 -16.64 7.28 5.00
CA GLN A 88 -16.46 5.84 5.18
C GLN A 88 -16.40 5.48 6.67
N THR A 89 -16.88 4.27 6.98
CA THR A 89 -16.88 3.75 8.35
C THR A 89 -15.53 3.24 8.80
N ASP A 90 -14.59 3.03 7.87
CA ASP A 90 -13.24 2.52 8.14
C ASP A 90 -12.20 3.64 8.30
N GLU A 91 -12.64 4.87 8.50
CA GLU A 91 -11.76 6.02 8.70
C GLU A 91 -10.76 5.82 9.84
N GLU A 92 -11.22 5.23 10.94
CA GLU A 92 -10.38 4.97 12.10
C GLU A 92 -9.25 4.00 11.78
N ASP A 93 -9.54 2.93 11.00
CA ASP A 93 -8.54 1.96 10.57
C ASP A 93 -7.50 2.59 9.65
N ALA A 94 -7.94 3.47 8.76
CA ALA A 94 -7.04 4.19 7.87
C ALA A 94 -6.12 5.13 8.66
N GLN A 95 -6.63 5.80 9.69
CA GLN A 95 -5.81 6.67 10.54
C GLN A 95 -4.78 5.87 11.33
N LYS A 96 -5.15 4.69 11.84
CA LYS A 96 -4.22 3.79 12.51
C LYS A 96 -3.11 3.33 11.56
N ALA A 97 -3.47 2.99 10.32
CA ALA A 97 -2.51 2.58 9.31
C ALA A 97 -1.49 3.70 9.03
N LEU A 98 -1.96 4.92 8.84
CA LEU A 98 -1.08 6.07 8.58
C LEU A 98 -0.16 6.36 9.78
N THR A 99 -0.67 6.20 11.00
CA THR A 99 0.15 6.36 12.20
C THR A 99 1.28 5.33 12.26
N PHE A 100 0.99 4.09 11.84
CA PHE A 100 2.00 3.03 11.77
C PHE A 100 3.02 3.29 10.67
N ILE A 101 2.56 3.70 9.48
CA ILE A 101 3.42 3.90 8.31
C ILE A 101 4.32 5.12 8.47
N GLN A 102 3.79 6.20 9.00
CA GLN A 102 4.47 7.50 9.10
C GLN A 102 5.03 7.96 7.74
N PRO A 103 4.15 8.08 6.70
CA PRO A 103 4.61 8.45 5.37
C PRO A 103 5.18 9.86 5.33
N ASP A 104 6.07 10.13 4.37
CA ASP A 104 6.61 11.46 4.16
C ASP A 104 5.50 12.46 3.78
N VAL A 105 4.57 12.00 2.94
CA VAL A 105 3.41 12.81 2.51
C VAL A 105 2.17 11.95 2.60
N SER A 106 1.09 12.53 3.10
CA SER A 106 -0.21 11.89 3.16
C SER A 106 -1.22 12.76 2.43
N LEU A 107 -1.91 12.17 1.45
CA LEU A 107 -2.93 12.86 0.65
C LEU A 107 -4.27 12.15 0.79
N VAL A 108 -5.35 12.94 0.77
CA VAL A 108 -6.72 12.40 0.77
C VAL A 108 -7.41 12.93 -0.47
N VAL A 109 -7.88 12.01 -1.33
CA VAL A 109 -8.64 12.38 -2.53
C VAL A 109 -9.99 11.66 -2.46
N ASN A 110 -11.06 12.41 -2.26
CA ASN A 110 -12.40 11.84 -2.23
C ASN A 110 -12.82 11.49 -3.65
N ILE A 111 -13.07 10.19 -3.91
CA ILE A 111 -13.38 9.69 -5.25
C ILE A 111 -14.88 9.61 -5.52
N LYS A 112 -15.72 10.08 -4.60
CA LYS A 112 -17.18 9.92 -4.73
C LYS A 112 -17.71 10.49 -6.04
N GLU A 113 -17.32 11.70 -6.39
CA GLU A 113 -17.79 12.32 -7.65
C GLU A 113 -17.36 11.53 -8.88
N SER A 114 -16.11 11.07 -8.90
CA SER A 114 -15.58 10.29 -10.03
C SER A 114 -16.29 8.94 -10.17
N VAL A 115 -16.51 8.25 -9.06
CA VAL A 115 -17.21 6.96 -9.07
C VAL A 115 -18.66 7.15 -9.45
N ASP A 116 -19.34 8.16 -8.91
CA ASP A 116 -20.75 8.44 -9.23
C ASP A 116 -20.91 8.81 -10.72
N ALA A 117 -19.97 9.56 -11.27
CA ALA A 117 -19.98 9.91 -12.69
C ALA A 117 -19.81 8.65 -13.56
N MET A 118 -18.90 7.76 -13.18
CA MET A 118 -18.67 6.49 -13.88
C MET A 118 -19.91 5.58 -13.78
N GLU A 119 -20.52 5.52 -12.60
CA GLU A 119 -21.74 4.76 -12.38
C GLU A 119 -22.87 5.26 -13.30
N ARG A 120 -23.09 6.56 -13.38
CA ARG A 120 -24.09 7.16 -14.27
C ARG A 120 -23.82 6.81 -15.72
N ALA A 121 -22.56 6.83 -16.14
CA ALA A 121 -22.19 6.48 -17.51
C ALA A 121 -22.47 5.01 -17.82
N VAL A 122 -22.21 4.10 -16.86
CA VAL A 122 -22.49 2.66 -17.02
C VAL A 122 -23.98 2.38 -16.98
N GLU A 123 -24.73 3.01 -16.08
CA GLU A 123 -26.19 2.83 -15.98
C GLU A 123 -26.90 3.32 -17.23
N ALA A 124 -26.38 4.32 -17.93
CA ALA A 124 -26.91 4.77 -19.20
C ALA A 124 -26.89 3.68 -20.29
N THR A 125 -26.06 2.63 -20.11
CA THR A 125 -26.04 1.45 -21.00
C THR A 125 -27.00 0.35 -20.57
N GLY A 126 -27.75 0.54 -19.47
CA GLY A 126 -28.67 -0.46 -18.91
C GLY A 126 -28.01 -1.43 -17.94
N THR A 127 -26.81 -1.14 -17.48
CA THR A 127 -26.08 -1.99 -16.53
C THR A 127 -26.05 -1.31 -15.15
N ASP A 128 -26.38 -2.08 -14.10
CA ASP A 128 -26.30 -1.60 -12.72
C ASP A 128 -24.97 -1.99 -12.08
N ILE A 129 -24.41 -1.09 -11.26
CA ILE A 129 -23.25 -1.37 -10.45
C ILE A 129 -23.71 -1.45 -8.99
N SER A 130 -23.43 -2.59 -8.33
CA SER A 130 -23.78 -2.74 -6.91
C SER A 130 -22.90 -1.84 -6.04
N ASP A 131 -23.45 -1.44 -4.87
CA ASP A 131 -22.69 -0.61 -3.93
C ASP A 131 -21.39 -1.25 -3.47
N PHE A 132 -21.34 -2.58 -3.44
CA PHE A 132 -20.14 -3.32 -3.08
C PHE A 132 -19.00 -3.09 -4.09
N ASN A 133 -19.33 -2.89 -5.35
CA ASN A 133 -18.34 -2.74 -6.42
C ASN A 133 -17.89 -1.29 -6.69
N LYS A 134 -18.42 -0.36 -5.92
CA LYS A 134 -18.05 1.07 -6.04
C LYS A 134 -16.76 1.44 -5.33
#